data_dd0966e88a74ff5ef93d9b99ffae8a38
#
_entry.id   dd0966e88a74ff5ef93d9b99ffae8a38
#
_cell.length_a   1.000
_cell.length_b   1.000
_cell.length_c   1.000
_cell.angle_alpha   90.00
_cell.angle_beta   90.00
_cell.angle_gamma   90.00
#
_symmetry.space_group_name_H-M   'P 1'
#
loop_
_entity.id
_entity.type
_entity.pdbx_description
1 polymer ?
#
loop_
_entity_poly.entity_id
_entity_poly.type
_entity_poly.pdbx_seq_one_letter_code
_entity_poly.pdbx_strand_id
1 'polypeptide(L)'
;VKPYYLVLGLLVAGCAVGTDYQRPEVAMETRFVGGNAEQIGAVATQQWWLNYKDSNLTNLLTRGLAQNLDVIAAGERIRQAQAELRTTGVNAAAYGSLTGSVTTSGGDGTSGTSTVESGSLGASLVIDLFGGIRREREAAVASLTAARAEEETVRLAWLAELIAAYSDARYYQEAMALTRTAIATREETVSITRSQFNAGAATEYEVAEARALLSTARADLPQFAALFDASVYAIATLLNEPAGPIKAQMQKGAPQLFSPGDARTGVPADLLRNRPDVRSAEADLAAAVANVGVAEAALYPALSLSGTVGRTDATDAWSFGPQLSLPVFNQGLLKASRDAQLSVARQAEIAWRASINEAVEDVQVAQSNLTRARQRAQLLRTAASDYGRALTLAQENYRNGAITLLNLLETDRNTNAARISAASATNEAAQAWATLKIATGAGAAVTGQPSN
;
A
#
# COMPACT_ATOMS: atom_id res chain seq x y z
N VAL A 1 57.20 -31.94 7.54
CA VAL A 1 55.83 -31.41 7.46
C VAL A 1 55.32 -31.81 6.10
N LYS A 2 54.35 -32.74 6.04
CA LYS A 2 53.86 -33.32 4.79
C LYS A 2 52.89 -32.36 4.08
N PRO A 3 52.90 -32.22 2.74
CA PRO A 3 52.16 -31.21 1.98
C PRO A 3 50.63 -31.45 1.91
N TYR A 4 50.11 -32.41 2.65
CA TYR A 4 48.68 -32.78 2.66
C TYR A 4 47.77 -31.73 3.29
N TYR A 5 48.28 -30.80 4.11
CA TYR A 5 47.50 -29.75 4.74
C TYR A 5 47.19 -28.59 3.80
N LEU A 6 47.95 -28.41 2.70
CA LEU A 6 47.74 -27.33 1.74
C LEU A 6 46.61 -27.67 0.71
N VAL A 7 46.36 -28.93 0.46
CA VAL A 7 45.31 -29.40 -0.44
C VAL A 7 43.93 -29.32 0.21
N LEU A 8 43.85 -29.45 1.55
CA LEU A 8 42.56 -29.31 2.27
C LEU A 8 42.08 -27.87 2.32
N GLY A 9 42.98 -26.88 2.25
CA GLY A 9 42.63 -25.44 2.27
C GLY A 9 42.08 -24.91 0.94
N LEU A 10 42.37 -25.54 -0.19
CA LEU A 10 41.93 -25.14 -1.52
C LEU A 10 40.53 -25.69 -1.90
N LEU A 11 40.01 -26.67 -1.16
CA LEU A 11 38.67 -27.26 -1.38
C LEU A 11 37.53 -26.43 -0.74
N VAL A 12 37.83 -25.40 0.04
CA VAL A 12 36.82 -24.58 0.74
C VAL A 12 36.30 -23.41 -0.09
N ALA A 13 36.87 -23.15 -1.28
CA ALA A 13 36.25 -22.24 -2.25
C ALA A 13 35.11 -22.94 -3.02
N GLY A 14 34.12 -23.46 -2.29
CA GLY A 14 32.94 -24.09 -2.89
C GLY A 14 32.17 -23.10 -3.74
N CYS A 15 32.11 -23.34 -5.06
CA CYS A 15 31.21 -22.64 -5.94
C CYS A 15 29.76 -22.97 -5.53
N ALA A 16 28.97 -21.99 -5.20
CA ALA A 16 27.53 -22.20 -5.04
C ALA A 16 26.95 -22.73 -6.36
N VAL A 17 26.18 -23.80 -6.30
CA VAL A 17 25.46 -24.32 -7.47
C VAL A 17 24.21 -23.48 -7.75
N GLY A 18 23.65 -23.62 -8.95
CA GLY A 18 22.51 -22.82 -9.40
C GLY A 18 22.92 -21.48 -10.01
N THR A 19 22.00 -20.83 -10.69
CA THR A 19 22.20 -19.54 -11.36
C THR A 19 22.05 -18.40 -10.38
N ASP A 20 22.92 -17.39 -10.48
CA ASP A 20 22.75 -16.12 -9.77
C ASP A 20 21.59 -15.33 -10.37
N TYR A 21 20.86 -14.63 -9.53
CA TYR A 21 19.81 -13.74 -9.99
C TYR A 21 20.39 -12.63 -10.88
N GLN A 22 19.83 -12.48 -12.07
CA GLN A 22 20.06 -11.34 -12.94
C GLN A 22 18.70 -10.76 -13.31
N ARG A 23 18.56 -9.44 -13.20
CA ARG A 23 17.32 -8.76 -13.57
C ARG A 23 17.02 -9.02 -15.05
N PRO A 24 15.85 -9.58 -15.39
CA PRO A 24 15.48 -9.75 -16.79
C PRO A 24 15.29 -8.41 -17.48
N GLU A 25 15.70 -8.32 -18.75
CA GLU A 25 15.44 -7.13 -19.55
C GLU A 25 13.96 -7.02 -19.90
N VAL A 26 13.41 -5.82 -19.76
CA VAL A 26 12.05 -5.48 -20.16
C VAL A 26 12.11 -4.36 -21.17
N ALA A 27 11.54 -4.60 -22.37
CA ALA A 27 11.36 -3.56 -23.37
C ALA A 27 10.32 -2.55 -22.87
N MET A 28 10.71 -1.31 -22.64
CA MET A 28 9.85 -0.23 -22.21
C MET A 28 9.79 0.89 -23.23
N GLU A 29 8.65 1.54 -23.34
CA GLU A 29 8.53 2.75 -24.12
C GLU A 29 9.34 3.90 -23.48
N THR A 30 9.80 4.83 -24.30
CA THR A 30 10.62 5.97 -23.84
C THR A 30 9.81 7.03 -23.12
N ARG A 31 8.48 7.01 -23.23
CA ARG A 31 7.55 7.95 -22.58
C ARG A 31 6.17 7.33 -22.41
N PHE A 32 5.42 7.84 -21.44
CA PHE A 32 4.00 7.54 -21.32
C PHE A 32 3.19 8.19 -22.44
N VAL A 33 2.03 7.64 -22.78
CA VAL A 33 1.11 8.25 -23.77
C VAL A 33 0.68 9.65 -23.28
N GLY A 34 0.99 10.68 -24.08
CA GLY A 34 0.73 12.07 -23.70
C GLY A 34 1.67 12.65 -22.63
N GLY A 35 2.68 11.90 -22.19
CA GLY A 35 3.69 12.33 -21.24
C GLY A 35 4.93 12.93 -21.90
N ASN A 36 5.80 13.53 -21.10
CA ASN A 36 7.13 14.00 -21.50
C ASN A 36 8.14 12.87 -21.44
N ALA A 37 9.22 12.97 -22.22
CA ALA A 37 10.37 12.04 -22.14
C ALA A 37 11.39 12.44 -21.06
N GLU A 38 10.97 13.19 -20.04
CA GLU A 38 11.83 13.68 -18.95
C GLU A 38 11.75 12.73 -17.76
N GLN A 39 12.89 12.23 -17.31
CA GLN A 39 13.00 11.41 -16.11
C GLN A 39 12.75 12.26 -14.85
N ILE A 40 12.01 11.73 -13.89
CA ILE A 40 11.72 12.43 -12.62
C ILE A 40 12.71 12.09 -11.50
N GLY A 41 13.66 11.16 -11.72
CA GLY A 41 14.59 10.72 -10.70
C GLY A 41 13.92 9.93 -9.56
N ALA A 42 14.54 9.91 -8.38
CA ALA A 42 13.98 9.27 -7.18
C ALA A 42 12.92 10.18 -6.54
N VAL A 43 11.68 9.70 -6.45
CA VAL A 43 10.54 10.47 -5.91
C VAL A 43 9.97 9.88 -4.61
N ALA A 44 10.45 8.72 -4.19
CA ALA A 44 9.90 8.01 -3.04
C ALA A 44 9.86 8.84 -1.74
N THR A 45 10.85 9.71 -1.51
CA THR A 45 10.93 10.57 -0.31
C THR A 45 10.24 11.93 -0.47
N GLN A 46 9.59 12.21 -1.59
CA GLN A 46 8.96 13.52 -1.85
C GLN A 46 7.69 13.71 -1.01
N GLN A 47 7.62 14.79 -0.28
CA GLN A 47 6.41 15.22 0.44
C GLN A 47 5.53 16.09 -0.48
N TRP A 48 5.07 15.50 -1.58
CA TRP A 48 4.33 16.20 -2.64
C TRP A 48 3.01 16.83 -2.16
N TRP A 49 2.40 16.29 -1.11
CA TRP A 49 1.16 16.81 -0.51
C TRP A 49 1.29 18.25 0.04
N LEU A 50 2.52 18.71 0.32
CA LEU A 50 2.77 20.11 0.69
C LEU A 50 2.33 21.10 -0.40
N ASN A 51 2.25 20.66 -1.65
CA ASN A 51 1.78 21.48 -2.77
C ASN A 51 0.28 21.82 -2.68
N TYR A 52 -0.50 21.11 -1.88
CA TYR A 52 -1.88 21.52 -1.57
C TYR A 52 -1.93 22.79 -0.70
N LYS A 53 -0.84 23.16 -0.02
CA LYS A 53 -0.73 24.31 0.88
C LYS A 53 -1.78 24.29 2.00
N ASP A 54 -2.15 23.11 2.45
CA ASP A 54 -3.08 22.87 3.55
C ASP A 54 -2.32 22.33 4.76
N SER A 55 -2.19 23.20 5.80
CA SER A 55 -1.48 22.84 7.03
C SER A 55 -2.21 21.80 7.86
N ASN A 56 -3.54 21.75 7.75
CA ASN A 56 -4.35 20.76 8.46
C ASN A 56 -4.15 19.38 7.88
N LEU A 57 -4.20 19.24 6.54
CA LEU A 57 -3.87 18.00 5.85
C LEU A 57 -2.45 17.53 6.19
N THR A 58 -1.46 18.45 6.11
CA THR A 58 -0.07 18.13 6.42
C THR A 58 0.09 17.62 7.85
N ASN A 59 -0.59 18.22 8.81
CA ASN A 59 -0.56 17.77 10.21
C ASN A 59 -1.16 16.37 10.38
N LEU A 60 -2.32 16.09 9.74
CA LEU A 60 -2.97 14.77 9.79
C LEU A 60 -2.06 13.70 9.16
N LEU A 61 -1.46 13.98 8.01
CA LEU A 61 -0.52 13.08 7.34
C LEU A 61 0.72 12.78 8.21
N THR A 62 1.32 13.80 8.81
CA THR A 62 2.51 13.62 9.67
C THR A 62 2.20 12.78 10.91
N ARG A 63 1.06 12.99 11.55
CA ARG A 63 0.64 12.21 12.74
C ARG A 63 0.30 10.78 12.37
N GLY A 64 -0.49 10.61 11.30
CA GLY A 64 -1.00 9.30 10.92
C GLY A 64 0.10 8.34 10.44
N LEU A 65 1.13 8.83 9.76
CA LEU A 65 2.30 8.03 9.38
C LEU A 65 2.99 7.35 10.58
N ALA A 66 2.92 7.95 11.75
CA ALA A 66 3.56 7.42 12.96
C ALA A 66 2.70 6.41 13.73
N GLN A 67 1.39 6.37 13.50
CA GLN A 67 0.45 5.63 14.37
C GLN A 67 -0.60 4.80 13.62
N ASN A 68 -0.60 4.81 12.28
CA ASN A 68 -1.49 3.96 11.49
C ASN A 68 -1.17 2.48 11.69
N LEU A 69 -2.21 1.68 11.96
CA LEU A 69 -2.05 0.28 12.33
C LEU A 69 -1.55 -0.60 11.17
N ASP A 70 -1.92 -0.30 9.93
CA ASP A 70 -1.49 -1.08 8.76
C ASP A 70 -0.01 -0.85 8.48
N VAL A 71 0.47 0.40 8.60
CA VAL A 71 1.90 0.73 8.48
C VAL A 71 2.70 0.08 9.61
N ILE A 72 2.19 0.11 10.85
CA ILE A 72 2.82 -0.58 11.99
C ILE A 72 2.88 -2.08 11.75
N ALA A 73 1.78 -2.70 11.28
CA ALA A 73 1.73 -4.13 10.98
C ALA A 73 2.71 -4.51 9.85
N ALA A 74 2.86 -3.68 8.82
CA ALA A 74 3.87 -3.87 7.78
C ALA A 74 5.30 -3.77 8.34
N GLY A 75 5.55 -2.86 9.28
CA GLY A 75 6.81 -2.80 10.03
C GLY A 75 7.11 -4.07 10.84
N GLU A 76 6.09 -4.72 11.42
CA GLU A 76 6.28 -6.03 12.09
C GLU A 76 6.60 -7.16 11.11
N ARG A 77 6.07 -7.13 9.87
CA ARG A 77 6.47 -8.09 8.82
C ARG A 77 7.95 -7.94 8.44
N ILE A 78 8.47 -6.70 8.42
CA ILE A 78 9.91 -6.47 8.25
C ILE A 78 10.71 -7.11 9.40
N ARG A 79 10.28 -6.94 10.66
CA ARG A 79 10.94 -7.57 11.82
C ARG A 79 10.88 -9.10 11.75
N GLN A 80 9.77 -9.66 11.30
CA GLN A 80 9.63 -11.09 11.03
C GLN A 80 10.65 -11.55 9.99
N ALA A 81 10.71 -10.93 8.82
CA ALA A 81 11.67 -11.27 7.77
C ALA A 81 13.14 -11.11 8.24
N GLN A 82 13.44 -10.11 9.08
CA GLN A 82 14.75 -9.97 9.71
C GLN A 82 15.06 -11.11 10.68
N ALA A 83 14.08 -11.61 11.43
CA ALA A 83 14.26 -12.75 12.31
C ALA A 83 14.46 -14.03 11.50
N GLU A 84 13.71 -14.24 10.44
CA GLU A 84 13.87 -15.35 9.50
C GLU A 84 15.26 -15.33 8.85
N LEU A 85 15.74 -14.18 8.39
CA LEU A 85 17.11 -14.03 7.88
C LEU A 85 18.17 -14.42 8.93
N ARG A 86 17.95 -14.13 10.21
CA ARG A 86 18.88 -14.56 11.28
C ARG A 86 18.86 -16.04 11.53
N THR A 87 17.77 -16.75 11.22
CA THR A 87 17.71 -18.23 11.35
C THR A 87 18.40 -18.94 10.20
N THR A 88 18.55 -18.30 9.04
CA THR A 88 19.27 -18.91 7.91
C THR A 88 20.74 -19.11 8.22
N GLY A 89 21.25 -20.32 8.00
CA GLY A 89 22.63 -20.68 8.28
C GLY A 89 22.94 -20.95 9.76
N VAL A 90 21.97 -20.85 10.69
CA VAL A 90 22.20 -21.21 12.11
C VAL A 90 22.58 -22.67 12.26
N ASN A 91 22.02 -23.56 11.45
CA ASN A 91 22.40 -24.97 11.43
C ASN A 91 23.81 -25.22 10.84
N ALA A 92 24.39 -24.27 10.12
CA ALA A 92 25.80 -24.29 9.70
C ALA A 92 26.74 -23.77 10.79
N ALA A 93 26.24 -22.87 11.67
CA ALA A 93 26.93 -22.58 12.92
C ALA A 93 26.55 -23.66 13.93
N ALA A 94 27.48 -24.31 14.56
CA ALA A 94 27.32 -25.43 15.46
C ALA A 94 25.95 -25.53 16.17
N TYR A 95 25.11 -26.46 15.77
CA TYR A 95 23.86 -26.81 16.45
C TYR A 95 24.18 -27.78 17.57
N GLY A 96 23.73 -27.53 18.79
CA GLY A 96 23.93 -28.40 19.95
C GLY A 96 22.59 -28.76 20.59
N SER A 97 22.49 -30.03 21.04
CA SER A 97 21.33 -30.53 21.82
C SER A 97 21.80 -31.29 23.05
N LEU A 98 21.14 -31.03 24.18
CA LEU A 98 21.28 -31.82 25.39
C LEU A 98 20.02 -32.67 25.56
N THR A 99 20.16 -33.97 25.63
CA THR A 99 19.06 -34.91 25.86
C THR A 99 19.31 -35.69 27.13
N GLY A 100 18.25 -35.92 27.92
CA GLY A 100 18.27 -36.78 29.08
C GLY A 100 17.03 -37.65 29.09
N SER A 101 17.17 -38.92 29.41
CA SER A 101 16.04 -39.84 29.54
C SER A 101 16.25 -40.84 30.68
N VAL A 102 15.13 -41.17 31.33
CA VAL A 102 15.04 -42.29 32.27
C VAL A 102 13.96 -43.21 31.72
N THR A 103 14.36 -44.41 31.35
CA THR A 103 13.45 -45.40 30.77
C THR A 103 13.37 -46.63 31.66
N THR A 104 12.19 -46.94 32.21
CA THR A 104 11.91 -48.15 32.95
C THR A 104 11.13 -49.10 32.07
N SER A 105 11.64 -50.27 31.83
CA SER A 105 11.03 -51.34 31.02
C SER A 105 10.80 -52.59 31.84
N GLY A 106 9.65 -53.24 31.64
CA GLY A 106 9.28 -54.52 32.23
C GLY A 106 8.24 -55.20 31.34
N GLY A 107 8.09 -56.50 31.40
CA GLY A 107 7.11 -57.25 30.59
C GLY A 107 6.96 -58.69 31.04
N ASP A 108 5.89 -59.37 30.57
CA ASP A 108 5.61 -60.78 30.85
C ASP A 108 6.78 -61.62 30.31
N GLY A 109 7.50 -62.32 31.21
CA GLY A 109 8.66 -63.15 30.91
C GLY A 109 10.00 -62.56 31.36
N THR A 110 10.05 -61.36 31.88
CA THR A 110 11.25 -60.75 32.48
C THR A 110 11.13 -60.77 34.03
N SER A 111 12.18 -61.27 34.72
CA SER A 111 12.23 -61.25 36.18
C SER A 111 12.65 -59.86 36.70
N GLY A 112 11.71 -58.87 36.67
CA GLY A 112 11.93 -57.57 37.24
C GLY A 112 11.81 -56.40 36.21
N THR A 113 11.84 -55.18 36.73
CA THR A 113 11.94 -53.94 35.95
C THR A 113 13.39 -53.52 35.79
N SER A 114 13.79 -53.09 34.60
CA SER A 114 15.11 -52.51 34.32
C SER A 114 14.91 -50.99 34.14
N THR A 115 15.66 -50.16 34.82
CA THR A 115 15.71 -48.71 34.63
C THR A 115 17.06 -48.33 34.06
N VAL A 116 17.04 -47.61 32.94
CA VAL A 116 18.23 -47.09 32.26
C VAL A 116 18.16 -45.55 32.31
N GLU A 117 19.19 -44.93 32.81
CA GLU A 117 19.37 -43.49 32.81
C GLU A 117 20.37 -43.10 31.71
N SER A 118 20.00 -42.15 30.86
CA SER A 118 20.93 -41.68 29.83
C SER A 118 20.88 -40.14 29.71
N GLY A 119 22.05 -39.56 29.48
CA GLY A 119 22.21 -38.16 29.15
C GLY A 119 23.25 -38.00 28.04
N SER A 120 22.95 -37.19 27.03
CA SER A 120 23.92 -36.93 25.96
C SER A 120 23.91 -35.48 25.50
N LEU A 121 25.07 -34.92 25.23
CA LEU A 121 25.30 -33.66 24.57
C LEU A 121 25.78 -33.93 23.14
N GLY A 122 25.02 -33.49 22.16
CA GLY A 122 25.36 -33.59 20.75
C GLY A 122 25.66 -32.22 20.16
N ALA A 123 26.63 -32.16 19.24
CA ALA A 123 26.88 -30.97 18.43
C ALA A 123 27.05 -31.39 16.96
N SER A 124 26.53 -30.57 16.05
CA SER A 124 26.66 -30.78 14.61
C SER A 124 26.94 -29.45 13.91
N LEU A 125 27.82 -29.49 12.91
CA LEU A 125 28.18 -28.39 12.03
C LEU A 125 27.95 -28.85 10.59
N VAL A 126 27.12 -28.13 9.82
CA VAL A 126 26.92 -28.39 8.40
C VAL A 126 27.95 -27.56 7.59
N ILE A 127 28.66 -28.23 6.69
CA ILE A 127 29.65 -27.61 5.80
C ILE A 127 28.98 -27.41 4.44
N ASP A 128 28.72 -26.15 4.07
CA ASP A 128 28.02 -25.79 2.83
C ASP A 128 28.93 -25.86 1.61
N LEU A 129 29.19 -27.08 1.13
CA LEU A 129 30.10 -27.37 0.01
C LEU A 129 29.53 -26.89 -1.34
N PHE A 130 28.19 -26.95 -1.50
CA PHE A 130 27.50 -26.66 -2.77
C PHE A 130 26.66 -25.42 -2.70
N GLY A 131 26.75 -24.65 -1.61
CA GLY A 131 26.12 -23.30 -1.50
C GLY A 131 24.63 -23.34 -1.18
N GLY A 132 24.06 -24.44 -0.72
CA GLY A 132 22.64 -24.55 -0.37
C GLY A 132 22.23 -23.52 0.70
N ILE A 133 23.03 -23.41 1.79
CA ILE A 133 22.81 -22.43 2.87
C ILE A 133 23.03 -21.01 2.38
N ARG A 134 24.00 -20.79 1.49
CA ARG A 134 24.22 -19.48 0.86
C ARG A 134 23.01 -19.05 0.05
N ARG A 135 22.44 -19.95 -0.76
CA ARG A 135 21.21 -19.69 -1.54
C ARG A 135 19.98 -19.45 -0.65
N GLU A 136 19.85 -20.18 0.44
CA GLU A 136 18.81 -19.95 1.44
C GLU A 136 18.92 -18.53 2.04
N ARG A 137 20.15 -18.09 2.34
CA ARG A 137 20.39 -16.74 2.83
C ARG A 137 20.10 -15.68 1.77
N GLU A 138 20.45 -15.91 0.51
CA GLU A 138 20.12 -15.02 -0.60
C GLU A 138 18.60 -14.88 -0.75
N ALA A 139 17.85 -15.99 -0.67
CA ALA A 139 16.38 -15.96 -0.67
C ALA A 139 15.82 -15.14 0.49
N ALA A 140 16.34 -15.34 1.71
CA ALA A 140 15.89 -14.60 2.89
C ALA A 140 16.22 -13.10 2.82
N VAL A 141 17.36 -12.70 2.24
CA VAL A 141 17.70 -11.28 1.98
C VAL A 141 16.76 -10.68 0.97
N ALA A 142 16.42 -11.40 -0.09
CA ALA A 142 15.47 -10.95 -1.10
C ALA A 142 14.05 -10.81 -0.48
N SER A 143 13.60 -11.78 0.32
CA SER A 143 12.32 -11.71 1.04
C SER A 143 12.26 -10.52 2.02
N LEU A 144 13.36 -10.20 2.71
CA LEU A 144 13.44 -8.99 3.53
C LEU A 144 13.33 -7.72 2.69
N THR A 145 13.91 -7.72 1.48
CA THR A 145 13.80 -6.59 0.54
C THR A 145 12.37 -6.43 0.04
N ALA A 146 11.68 -7.53 -0.26
CA ALA A 146 10.26 -7.54 -0.62
C ALA A 146 9.39 -6.98 0.51
N ALA A 147 9.60 -7.42 1.75
CA ALA A 147 8.86 -6.93 2.91
C ALA A 147 9.02 -5.41 3.16
N ARG A 148 10.21 -4.86 2.88
CA ARG A 148 10.45 -3.40 2.95
C ARG A 148 9.70 -2.65 1.85
N ALA A 149 9.70 -3.16 0.64
CA ALA A 149 8.96 -2.57 -0.47
C ALA A 149 7.43 -2.67 -0.26
N GLU A 150 6.96 -3.75 0.35
CA GLU A 150 5.56 -3.92 0.73
C GLU A 150 5.12 -2.89 1.79
N GLU A 151 5.97 -2.57 2.77
CA GLU A 151 5.67 -1.50 3.74
C GLU A 151 5.49 -0.15 3.05
N GLU A 152 6.34 0.17 2.06
CA GLU A 152 6.21 1.38 1.25
C GLU A 152 4.91 1.38 0.43
N THR A 153 4.46 0.22 -0.08
CA THR A 153 3.17 0.05 -0.78
C THR A 153 1.99 0.32 0.14
N VAL A 154 2.00 -0.25 1.35
CA VAL A 154 0.97 -0.01 2.38
C VAL A 154 0.90 1.48 2.74
N ARG A 155 2.04 2.14 2.84
CA ARG A 155 2.11 3.58 3.09
C ARG A 155 1.47 4.40 1.98
N LEU A 156 1.74 4.08 0.71
CA LEU A 156 1.12 4.77 -0.42
C LEU A 156 -0.40 4.59 -0.45
N ALA A 157 -0.90 3.38 -0.15
CA ALA A 157 -2.32 3.11 -0.04
C ALA A 157 -2.97 3.96 1.07
N TRP A 158 -2.35 3.99 2.25
CA TRP A 158 -2.80 4.81 3.36
C TRP A 158 -2.81 6.31 3.03
N LEU A 159 -1.76 6.82 2.34
CA LEU A 159 -1.72 8.21 1.87
C LEU A 159 -2.89 8.52 0.94
N ALA A 160 -3.20 7.60 0.01
CA ALA A 160 -4.33 7.74 -0.92
C ALA A 160 -5.66 7.86 -0.16
N GLU A 161 -5.91 6.95 0.77
CA GLU A 161 -7.14 6.89 1.54
C GLU A 161 -7.32 8.12 2.44
N LEU A 162 -6.26 8.55 3.15
CA LEU A 162 -6.35 9.73 4.01
C LEU A 162 -6.59 11.01 3.21
N ILE A 163 -5.90 11.19 2.08
CA ILE A 163 -6.09 12.37 1.23
C ILE A 163 -7.48 12.36 0.61
N ALA A 164 -8.00 11.21 0.17
CA ALA A 164 -9.35 11.09 -0.36
C ALA A 164 -10.39 11.45 0.71
N ALA A 165 -10.32 10.83 1.90
CA ALA A 165 -11.25 11.11 3.00
C ALA A 165 -11.20 12.59 3.44
N TYR A 166 -10.01 13.18 3.50
CA TYR A 166 -9.85 14.59 3.82
C TYR A 166 -10.44 15.49 2.73
N SER A 167 -10.16 15.20 1.48
CA SER A 167 -10.68 15.96 0.32
C SER A 167 -12.21 15.91 0.26
N ASP A 168 -12.79 14.73 0.50
CA ASP A 168 -14.23 14.52 0.56
C ASP A 168 -14.86 15.29 1.73
N ALA A 169 -14.25 15.28 2.91
CA ALA A 169 -14.73 16.07 4.05
C ALA A 169 -14.76 17.56 3.71
N ARG A 170 -13.75 18.09 3.00
CA ARG A 170 -13.73 19.50 2.55
C ARG A 170 -14.80 19.77 1.49
N TYR A 171 -15.01 18.84 0.56
CA TYR A 171 -16.08 18.94 -0.42
C TYR A 171 -17.47 18.99 0.26
N TYR A 172 -17.74 18.10 1.23
CA TYR A 172 -19.04 18.12 1.92
C TYR A 172 -19.24 19.39 2.78
N GLN A 173 -18.17 19.98 3.31
CA GLN A 173 -18.28 21.30 3.96
C GLN A 173 -18.69 22.39 2.98
N GLU A 174 -18.10 22.41 1.78
CA GLU A 174 -18.47 23.34 0.71
C GLU A 174 -19.90 23.09 0.24
N ALA A 175 -20.29 21.83 0.01
CA ALA A 175 -21.65 21.47 -0.37
C ALA A 175 -22.68 21.92 0.67
N MET A 176 -22.39 21.76 1.96
CA MET A 176 -23.26 22.30 3.03
C MET A 176 -23.33 23.83 3.02
N ALA A 177 -22.24 24.53 2.74
CA ALA A 177 -22.23 26.00 2.64
C ALA A 177 -23.08 26.47 1.46
N LEU A 178 -22.93 25.86 0.29
CA LEU A 178 -23.72 26.12 -0.91
C LEU A 178 -25.21 25.83 -0.67
N THR A 179 -25.52 24.71 -0.02
CA THR A 179 -26.90 24.35 0.33
C THR A 179 -27.54 25.36 1.31
N ARG A 180 -26.81 25.85 2.32
CA ARG A 180 -27.29 26.90 3.23
C ARG A 180 -27.57 28.17 2.47
N THR A 181 -26.72 28.56 1.50
CA THR A 181 -26.95 29.70 0.63
C THR A 181 -28.22 29.51 -0.21
N ALA A 182 -28.43 28.33 -0.79
CA ALA A 182 -29.63 27.99 -1.54
C ALA A 182 -30.90 28.05 -0.64
N ILE A 183 -30.84 27.55 0.60
CA ILE A 183 -31.93 27.64 1.57
C ILE A 183 -32.30 29.11 1.82
N ALA A 184 -31.31 29.96 2.12
CA ALA A 184 -31.57 31.39 2.36
C ALA A 184 -32.21 32.08 1.16
N THR A 185 -31.72 31.83 -0.06
CA THR A 185 -32.31 32.34 -1.31
C THR A 185 -33.76 31.87 -1.50
N ARG A 186 -34.04 30.60 -1.22
CA ARG A 186 -35.39 30.02 -1.36
C ARG A 186 -36.35 30.50 -0.27
N GLU A 187 -35.88 30.77 0.95
CA GLU A 187 -36.65 31.39 2.00
C GLU A 187 -37.11 32.79 1.59
N GLU A 188 -36.23 33.57 0.99
CA GLU A 188 -36.57 34.88 0.43
C GLU A 188 -37.61 34.78 -0.71
N THR A 189 -37.42 33.83 -1.64
CA THR A 189 -38.38 33.56 -2.72
C THR A 189 -39.76 33.20 -2.18
N VAL A 190 -39.85 32.30 -1.18
CA VAL A 190 -41.12 31.95 -0.52
C VAL A 190 -41.77 33.18 0.11
N SER A 191 -40.98 34.03 0.77
CA SER A 191 -41.50 35.28 1.40
C SER A 191 -42.08 36.24 0.38
N ILE A 192 -41.39 36.48 -0.74
CA ILE A 192 -41.83 37.34 -1.83
C ILE A 192 -43.12 36.78 -2.45
N THR A 193 -43.13 35.50 -2.83
CA THR A 193 -44.28 34.84 -3.44
C THR A 193 -45.51 34.88 -2.53
N ARG A 194 -45.30 34.70 -1.21
CA ARG A 194 -46.39 34.81 -0.22
C ARG A 194 -46.95 36.23 -0.12
N SER A 195 -46.09 37.23 -0.18
CA SER A 195 -46.52 38.62 -0.19
C SER A 195 -47.35 38.94 -1.44
N GLN A 196 -46.93 38.45 -2.61
CA GLN A 196 -47.66 38.58 -3.87
C GLN A 196 -49.01 37.85 -3.83
N PHE A 197 -49.08 36.66 -3.22
CA PHE A 197 -50.33 35.93 -3.02
C PHE A 197 -51.32 36.71 -2.14
N ASN A 198 -50.83 37.27 -1.04
CA ASN A 198 -51.68 38.11 -0.15
C ASN A 198 -52.19 39.38 -0.83
N ALA A 199 -51.45 39.88 -1.82
CA ALA A 199 -51.86 41.02 -2.66
C ALA A 199 -52.71 40.60 -3.89
N GLY A 200 -53.02 39.29 -4.06
CA GLY A 200 -53.78 38.78 -5.20
C GLY A 200 -52.98 38.67 -6.52
N ALA A 201 -51.67 38.86 -6.47
CA ALA A 201 -50.79 38.86 -7.64
C ALA A 201 -50.10 37.51 -7.89
N ALA A 202 -50.24 36.53 -6.99
CA ALA A 202 -49.77 35.16 -7.15
C ALA A 202 -50.83 34.15 -6.71
N THR A 203 -50.68 32.90 -7.12
CA THR A 203 -51.58 31.77 -6.80
C THR A 203 -51.10 30.97 -5.60
N GLU A 204 -51.99 30.22 -4.94
CA GLU A 204 -51.59 29.26 -3.90
C GLU A 204 -50.68 28.15 -4.44
N TYR A 205 -50.85 27.78 -5.72
CA TYR A 205 -49.98 26.85 -6.43
C TYR A 205 -48.50 27.32 -6.41
N GLU A 206 -48.28 28.59 -6.76
CA GLU A 206 -46.92 29.17 -6.77
C GLU A 206 -46.29 29.22 -5.38
N VAL A 207 -47.06 29.52 -4.34
CA VAL A 207 -46.57 29.47 -2.94
C VAL A 207 -46.20 28.01 -2.55
N ALA A 208 -47.04 27.05 -2.95
CA ALA A 208 -46.75 25.61 -2.68
C ALA A 208 -45.49 25.15 -3.40
N GLU A 209 -45.30 25.55 -4.66
CA GLU A 209 -44.13 25.18 -5.47
C GLU A 209 -42.84 25.78 -4.88
N ALA A 210 -42.83 27.05 -4.49
CA ALA A 210 -41.69 27.68 -3.83
C ALA A 210 -41.33 27.00 -2.51
N ARG A 211 -42.33 26.62 -1.70
CA ARG A 211 -42.14 25.87 -0.45
C ARG A 211 -41.60 24.47 -0.68
N ALA A 212 -42.07 23.77 -1.71
CA ALA A 212 -41.58 22.45 -2.05
C ALA A 212 -40.09 22.48 -2.38
N LEU A 213 -39.65 23.48 -3.18
CA LEU A 213 -38.24 23.65 -3.52
C LEU A 213 -37.38 24.01 -2.29
N LEU A 214 -37.90 24.83 -1.36
CA LEU A 214 -37.20 25.08 -0.09
C LEU A 214 -37.06 23.80 0.76
N SER A 215 -38.12 23.01 0.83
CA SER A 215 -38.13 21.78 1.61
C SER A 215 -37.10 20.78 1.07
N THR A 216 -36.93 20.65 -0.26
CA THR A 216 -35.90 19.79 -0.85
C THR A 216 -34.49 20.24 -0.44
N ALA A 217 -34.17 21.54 -0.51
CA ALA A 217 -32.87 22.04 -0.07
C ALA A 217 -32.60 21.78 1.43
N ARG A 218 -33.63 21.90 2.26
CA ARG A 218 -33.53 21.59 3.69
C ARG A 218 -33.28 20.09 3.94
N ALA A 219 -33.81 19.22 3.07
CA ALA A 219 -33.54 17.76 3.12
C ALA A 219 -32.13 17.37 2.66
N ASP A 220 -31.52 18.12 1.73
CA ASP A 220 -30.17 17.87 1.24
C ASP A 220 -29.09 18.16 2.33
N LEU A 221 -29.35 19.13 3.20
CA LEU A 221 -28.36 19.55 4.21
C LEU A 221 -27.95 18.44 5.19
N PRO A 222 -28.87 17.68 5.82
CA PRO A 222 -28.49 16.56 6.69
C PRO A 222 -27.83 15.42 5.92
N GLN A 223 -28.10 15.24 4.63
CA GLN A 223 -27.41 14.26 3.81
C GLN A 223 -25.92 14.60 3.66
N PHE A 224 -25.58 15.84 3.32
CA PHE A 224 -24.19 16.27 3.25
C PHE A 224 -23.50 16.25 4.61
N ALA A 225 -24.25 16.56 5.69
CA ALA A 225 -23.72 16.46 7.05
C ALA A 225 -23.35 15.02 7.43
N ALA A 226 -24.17 14.04 7.04
CA ALA A 226 -23.88 12.62 7.28
C ALA A 226 -22.64 12.15 6.49
N LEU A 227 -22.49 12.57 5.24
CA LEU A 227 -21.34 12.26 4.41
C LEU A 227 -20.06 12.94 4.92
N PHE A 228 -20.15 14.16 5.42
CA PHE A 228 -19.05 14.82 6.12
C PHE A 228 -18.62 14.03 7.36
N ASP A 229 -19.58 13.61 8.20
CA ASP A 229 -19.32 12.83 9.39
C ASP A 229 -18.66 11.48 9.03
N ALA A 230 -19.14 10.81 7.99
CA ALA A 230 -18.54 9.56 7.50
C ALA A 230 -17.06 9.74 7.09
N SER A 231 -16.77 10.82 6.34
CA SER A 231 -15.39 11.16 5.95
C SER A 231 -14.50 11.46 7.15
N VAL A 232 -15.03 12.19 8.15
CA VAL A 232 -14.31 12.47 9.40
C VAL A 232 -14.03 11.20 10.20
N TYR A 233 -14.98 10.27 10.26
CA TYR A 233 -14.80 8.99 10.96
C TYR A 233 -13.78 8.11 10.23
N ALA A 234 -13.76 8.12 8.90
CA ALA A 234 -12.71 7.45 8.12
C ALA A 234 -11.33 8.04 8.44
N ILE A 235 -11.19 9.37 8.49
CA ILE A 235 -9.93 10.03 8.90
C ILE A 235 -9.51 9.58 10.30
N ALA A 236 -10.43 9.55 11.26
CA ALA A 236 -10.14 9.14 12.64
C ALA A 236 -9.64 7.69 12.71
N THR A 237 -10.26 6.79 11.94
CA THR A 237 -9.83 5.38 11.81
C THR A 237 -8.43 5.28 11.21
N LEU A 238 -8.17 5.98 10.11
CA LEU A 238 -6.86 6.00 9.45
C LEU A 238 -5.75 6.57 10.32
N LEU A 239 -6.08 7.47 11.25
CA LEU A 239 -5.17 8.03 12.24
C LEU A 239 -5.05 7.19 13.51
N ASN A 240 -5.88 6.14 13.69
CA ASN A 240 -6.00 5.41 14.94
C ASN A 240 -6.27 6.35 16.14
N GLU A 241 -7.14 7.36 15.94
CA GLU A 241 -7.49 8.37 16.94
C GLU A 241 -9.01 8.37 17.21
N PRO A 242 -9.45 8.81 18.42
CA PRO A 242 -10.87 9.02 18.69
C PRO A 242 -11.49 10.04 17.74
N ALA A 243 -12.70 9.77 17.25
CA ALA A 243 -13.38 10.62 16.25
C ALA A 243 -13.76 12.01 16.77
N GLY A 244 -14.02 12.20 18.06
CA GLY A 244 -14.44 13.47 18.64
C GLY A 244 -13.45 14.62 18.39
N PRO A 245 -12.18 14.50 18.78
CA PRO A 245 -11.16 15.52 18.51
C PRO A 245 -10.98 15.81 17.03
N ILE A 246 -10.99 14.78 16.15
CA ILE A 246 -10.87 14.94 14.70
C ILE A 246 -12.08 15.71 14.16
N LYS A 247 -13.30 15.38 14.61
CA LYS A 247 -14.50 16.10 14.22
C LYS A 247 -14.43 17.59 14.61
N ALA A 248 -14.01 17.88 15.83
CA ALA A 248 -13.83 19.25 16.30
C ALA A 248 -12.78 20.02 15.49
N GLN A 249 -11.68 19.35 15.11
CA GLN A 249 -10.65 19.92 14.24
C GLN A 249 -11.19 20.21 12.84
N MET A 250 -11.91 19.26 12.24
CA MET A 250 -12.45 19.37 10.88
C MET A 250 -13.59 20.39 10.78
N GLN A 251 -14.40 20.55 11.84
CA GLN A 251 -15.51 21.52 11.88
C GLN A 251 -15.06 22.99 11.79
N LYS A 252 -13.78 23.30 12.06
CA LYS A 252 -13.25 24.67 11.93
C LYS A 252 -13.34 25.24 10.51
N GLY A 253 -13.63 24.40 9.54
CA GLY A 253 -13.74 24.79 8.13
C GLY A 253 -12.39 25.15 7.50
N ALA A 254 -12.26 24.86 6.22
CA ALA A 254 -11.19 25.32 5.35
C ALA A 254 -11.65 25.18 3.90
N PRO A 255 -11.03 25.88 2.94
CA PRO A 255 -11.33 25.71 1.53
C PRO A 255 -11.13 24.28 1.07
N GLN A 256 -11.82 23.90 -0.02
CA GLN A 256 -11.54 22.65 -0.73
C GLN A 256 -10.08 22.59 -1.19
N LEU A 257 -9.54 21.38 -1.32
CA LEU A 257 -8.27 21.17 -1.98
C LEU A 257 -8.40 21.49 -3.47
N PHE A 258 -7.38 22.15 -4.02
CA PHE A 258 -7.26 22.40 -5.45
C PHE A 258 -6.12 21.56 -6.03
N SER A 259 -6.32 21.03 -7.25
CA SER A 259 -5.26 20.32 -7.95
C SER A 259 -4.07 21.24 -8.22
N PRO A 260 -2.86 20.97 -7.67
CA PRO A 260 -1.66 21.76 -7.95
C PRO A 260 -1.22 21.65 -9.43
N GLY A 261 -0.44 22.63 -9.90
CA GLY A 261 -0.04 22.69 -11.31
C GLY A 261 0.89 21.56 -11.78
N ASP A 262 1.77 21.06 -10.90
CA ASP A 262 2.75 20.02 -11.24
C ASP A 262 2.08 18.66 -11.53
N ALA A 263 2.27 18.17 -12.76
CA ALA A 263 1.72 16.92 -13.26
C ALA A 263 2.78 16.04 -13.94
N ARG A 264 4.06 16.20 -13.57
CA ARG A 264 5.16 15.40 -14.14
C ARG A 264 4.99 13.93 -13.78
N THR A 265 5.10 13.05 -14.79
CA THR A 265 4.93 11.61 -14.69
C THR A 265 6.24 10.84 -14.77
N GLY A 266 7.30 11.46 -15.29
CA GLY A 266 8.53 10.74 -15.62
C GLY A 266 8.41 9.90 -16.90
N VAL A 267 9.23 8.88 -16.97
CA VAL A 267 9.23 7.88 -18.04
C VAL A 267 8.92 6.48 -17.47
N PRO A 268 8.43 5.53 -18.29
CA PRO A 268 8.12 4.18 -17.79
C PRO A 268 9.27 3.51 -17.04
N ALA A 269 10.52 3.70 -17.46
CA ALA A 269 11.70 3.18 -16.77
C ALA A 269 11.90 3.70 -15.32
N ASP A 270 11.33 4.87 -14.97
CA ASP A 270 11.37 5.39 -13.60
C ASP A 270 10.56 4.53 -12.63
N LEU A 271 9.55 3.77 -13.11
CA LEU A 271 8.70 2.92 -12.28
C LEU A 271 9.49 1.77 -11.64
N LEU A 272 10.47 1.19 -12.34
CA LEU A 272 11.33 0.13 -11.81
C LEU A 272 12.10 0.56 -10.55
N ARG A 273 12.33 1.86 -10.39
CA ARG A 273 13.04 2.41 -9.25
C ARG A 273 12.09 2.95 -8.18
N ASN A 274 11.01 3.58 -8.60
CA ASN A 274 10.15 4.39 -7.73
C ASN A 274 8.92 3.65 -7.20
N ARG A 275 8.40 2.67 -7.95
CA ARG A 275 7.20 1.90 -7.56
C ARG A 275 7.59 0.78 -6.59
N PRO A 276 7.10 0.83 -5.34
CA PRO A 276 7.46 -0.17 -4.34
C PRO A 276 6.86 -1.56 -4.65
N ASP A 277 5.67 -1.65 -5.22
CA ASP A 277 5.04 -2.90 -5.64
C ASP A 277 5.85 -3.62 -6.74
N VAL A 278 6.39 -2.88 -7.72
CA VAL A 278 7.29 -3.43 -8.75
C VAL A 278 8.60 -3.92 -8.13
N ARG A 279 9.14 -3.18 -7.15
CA ARG A 279 10.36 -3.56 -6.41
C ARG A 279 10.13 -4.77 -5.52
N SER A 280 8.95 -4.90 -4.92
CA SER A 280 8.55 -6.08 -4.14
C SER A 280 8.50 -7.32 -5.03
N ALA A 281 7.80 -7.25 -6.17
CA ALA A 281 7.71 -8.35 -7.12
C ALA A 281 9.08 -8.76 -7.69
N GLU A 282 9.99 -7.79 -7.91
CA GLU A 282 11.37 -8.08 -8.32
C GLU A 282 12.14 -8.85 -7.23
N ALA A 283 11.99 -8.43 -5.97
CA ALA A 283 12.63 -9.10 -4.85
C ALA A 283 12.08 -10.52 -4.64
N ASP A 284 10.77 -10.72 -4.84
CA ASP A 284 10.15 -12.06 -4.81
C ASP A 284 10.69 -12.96 -5.93
N LEU A 285 10.91 -12.42 -7.12
CA LEU A 285 11.58 -13.14 -8.21
C LEU A 285 13.00 -13.53 -7.81
N ALA A 286 13.78 -12.62 -7.22
CA ALA A 286 15.12 -12.91 -6.75
C ALA A 286 15.13 -14.02 -5.68
N ALA A 287 14.18 -14.01 -4.74
CA ALA A 287 14.00 -15.05 -3.74
C ALA A 287 13.67 -16.41 -4.38
N ALA A 288 12.76 -16.42 -5.37
CA ALA A 288 12.38 -17.64 -6.08
C ALA A 288 13.57 -18.24 -6.87
N VAL A 289 14.38 -17.40 -7.52
CA VAL A 289 15.61 -17.87 -8.20
C VAL A 289 16.61 -18.45 -7.21
N ALA A 290 16.82 -17.82 -6.05
CA ALA A 290 17.67 -18.34 -5.01
C ALA A 290 17.19 -19.71 -4.48
N ASN A 291 15.87 -19.89 -4.32
CA ASN A 291 15.25 -21.16 -3.92
C ASN A 291 15.45 -22.29 -4.96
N VAL A 292 15.55 -21.97 -6.25
CA VAL A 292 16.00 -22.95 -7.26
C VAL A 292 17.40 -23.42 -6.94
N GLY A 293 18.31 -22.53 -6.54
CA GLY A 293 19.66 -22.87 -6.13
C GLY A 293 19.70 -23.77 -4.88
N VAL A 294 18.80 -23.53 -3.91
CA VAL A 294 18.63 -24.43 -2.73
C VAL A 294 18.23 -25.83 -3.17
N ALA A 295 17.24 -25.95 -4.06
CA ALA A 295 16.77 -27.24 -4.58
C ALA A 295 17.84 -27.93 -5.46
N GLU A 296 18.64 -27.17 -6.19
CA GLU A 296 19.79 -27.69 -6.95
C GLU A 296 20.87 -28.25 -6.02
N ALA A 297 21.21 -27.51 -4.94
CA ALA A 297 22.20 -27.97 -3.95
C ALA A 297 21.78 -29.26 -3.26
N ALA A 298 20.49 -29.52 -3.09
CA ALA A 298 19.98 -30.76 -2.51
C ALA A 298 20.24 -32.03 -3.37
N LEU A 299 20.63 -31.88 -4.64
CA LEU A 299 21.04 -32.98 -5.52
C LEU A 299 22.44 -33.49 -5.22
N TYR A 300 23.24 -32.71 -4.49
CA TYR A 300 24.67 -33.00 -4.22
C TYR A 300 24.88 -33.54 -2.82
N PRO A 301 26.06 -34.13 -2.54
CA PRO A 301 26.37 -34.66 -1.23
C PRO A 301 26.37 -33.58 -0.13
N ALA A 302 25.74 -33.86 1.00
CA ALA A 302 25.81 -33.03 2.20
C ALA A 302 26.93 -33.52 3.13
N LEU A 303 27.80 -32.59 3.56
CA LEU A 303 28.86 -32.86 4.53
C LEU A 303 28.49 -32.19 5.87
N SER A 304 28.50 -32.99 6.93
CA SER A 304 28.40 -32.48 8.29
C SER A 304 29.55 -33.02 9.15
N LEU A 305 29.90 -32.24 10.17
CA LEU A 305 30.80 -32.65 11.22
C LEU A 305 29.97 -32.78 12.49
N SER A 306 29.89 -33.99 13.06
CA SER A 306 29.10 -34.24 14.25
C SER A 306 29.92 -34.83 15.37
N GLY A 307 29.56 -34.53 16.59
CA GLY A 307 30.15 -35.11 17.79
C GLY A 307 29.09 -35.28 18.87
N THR A 308 29.21 -36.35 19.62
CA THR A 308 28.38 -36.65 20.79
C THR A 308 29.24 -37.06 21.97
N VAL A 309 28.86 -36.59 23.16
CA VAL A 309 29.40 -37.13 24.42
C VAL A 309 28.18 -37.43 25.28
N GLY A 310 28.16 -38.61 25.86
CA GLY A 310 27.02 -39.07 26.67
C GLY A 310 27.39 -40.08 27.71
N ARG A 311 26.47 -40.29 28.65
CA ARG A 311 26.52 -41.27 29.70
C ARG A 311 25.24 -42.07 29.71
N THR A 312 25.38 -43.38 29.77
CA THR A 312 24.27 -44.32 29.97
C THR A 312 24.60 -45.17 31.18
N ASP A 313 23.78 -45.01 32.24
CA ASP A 313 24.06 -45.52 33.57
C ASP A 313 25.47 -45.14 34.05
N ALA A 314 26.40 -46.07 34.19
CA ALA A 314 27.77 -45.83 34.61
C ALA A 314 28.79 -45.79 33.46
N THR A 315 28.34 -45.83 32.19
CA THR A 315 29.22 -45.91 31.02
C THR A 315 29.27 -44.59 30.25
N ASP A 316 30.43 -43.99 30.14
CA ASP A 316 30.71 -42.81 29.32
C ASP A 316 31.05 -43.21 27.90
N ALA A 317 30.47 -42.51 26.90
CA ALA A 317 30.73 -42.73 25.49
C ALA A 317 30.90 -41.41 24.77
N TRP A 318 31.80 -41.36 23.77
CA TRP A 318 31.94 -40.20 22.90
C TRP A 318 32.19 -40.62 21.46
N SER A 319 31.75 -39.78 20.52
CA SER A 319 32.06 -39.94 19.10
C SER A 319 32.28 -38.58 18.47
N PHE A 320 33.14 -38.53 17.46
CA PHE A 320 33.38 -37.31 16.67
C PHE A 320 33.87 -37.72 15.28
N GLY A 321 33.29 -37.08 14.24
CA GLY A 321 33.73 -37.35 12.87
C GLY A 321 32.92 -36.64 11.79
N PRO A 322 33.47 -36.57 10.57
CA PRO A 322 32.73 -36.11 9.39
C PRO A 322 31.73 -37.19 8.94
N GLN A 323 30.56 -36.73 8.53
CA GLN A 323 29.50 -37.55 7.94
C GLN A 323 29.16 -37.00 6.56
N LEU A 324 29.32 -37.83 5.52
CA LEU A 324 28.94 -37.53 4.15
C LEU A 324 27.64 -38.27 3.82
N SER A 325 26.59 -37.54 3.40
CA SER A 325 25.32 -38.10 2.94
C SER A 325 25.12 -37.80 1.46
N LEU A 326 24.94 -38.86 0.65
CA LEU A 326 24.64 -38.73 -0.78
C LEU A 326 23.26 -39.34 -1.09
N PRO A 327 22.32 -38.55 -1.67
CA PRO A 327 21.00 -39.04 -2.04
C PRO A 327 21.08 -39.86 -3.34
N VAL A 328 21.18 -41.20 -3.25
CA VAL A 328 21.35 -42.09 -4.42
C VAL A 328 20.00 -42.50 -5.02
N PHE A 329 19.07 -43.01 -4.20
CA PHE A 329 17.81 -43.59 -4.68
C PHE A 329 16.67 -42.61 -4.84
N ASN A 330 16.74 -41.40 -4.26
CA ASN A 330 15.73 -40.37 -4.30
C ASN A 330 16.05 -39.23 -5.29
N GLN A 331 17.01 -39.39 -6.19
CA GLN A 331 17.39 -38.40 -7.22
C GLN A 331 16.19 -37.95 -8.08
N GLY A 332 15.26 -38.88 -8.41
CA GLY A 332 14.05 -38.56 -9.15
C GLY A 332 13.17 -37.57 -8.42
N LEU A 333 12.97 -37.75 -7.11
CA LEU A 333 12.19 -36.83 -6.26
C LEU A 333 12.85 -35.43 -6.19
N LEU A 334 14.17 -35.41 -5.96
CA LEU A 334 14.90 -34.14 -5.83
C LEU A 334 14.94 -33.36 -7.15
N LYS A 335 15.08 -34.02 -8.31
CA LYS A 335 14.95 -33.38 -9.62
C LYS A 335 13.54 -32.82 -9.84
N ALA A 336 12.50 -33.57 -9.49
CA ALA A 336 11.12 -33.07 -9.57
C ALA A 336 10.89 -31.84 -8.65
N SER A 337 11.48 -31.84 -7.44
CA SER A 337 11.44 -30.69 -6.54
C SER A 337 12.14 -29.47 -7.14
N ARG A 338 13.33 -29.63 -7.72
CA ARG A 338 14.03 -28.57 -8.45
C ARG A 338 13.20 -28.05 -9.62
N ASP A 339 12.60 -28.92 -10.44
CA ASP A 339 11.79 -28.55 -11.58
C ASP A 339 10.52 -27.80 -11.15
N ALA A 340 9.96 -28.15 -9.97
CA ALA A 340 8.88 -27.38 -9.35
C ALA A 340 9.34 -25.96 -8.97
N GLN A 341 10.53 -25.80 -8.35
CA GLN A 341 11.07 -24.48 -8.02
C GLN A 341 11.41 -23.65 -9.26
N LEU A 342 11.89 -24.27 -10.34
CA LEU A 342 12.06 -23.58 -11.64
C LEU A 342 10.72 -23.04 -12.17
N SER A 343 9.62 -23.76 -11.99
CA SER A 343 8.30 -23.31 -12.38
C SER A 343 7.81 -22.17 -11.48
N VAL A 344 8.11 -22.19 -10.18
CA VAL A 344 7.83 -21.08 -9.25
C VAL A 344 8.61 -19.82 -9.64
N ALA A 345 9.90 -19.95 -9.98
CA ALA A 345 10.70 -18.81 -10.42
C ALA A 345 10.16 -18.18 -11.73
N ARG A 346 9.69 -19.00 -12.68
CA ARG A 346 9.04 -18.50 -13.91
C ARG A 346 7.71 -17.81 -13.61
N GLN A 347 6.92 -18.32 -12.66
CA GLN A 347 5.69 -17.64 -12.21
C GLN A 347 6.00 -16.28 -11.58
N ALA A 348 7.05 -16.19 -10.75
CA ALA A 348 7.50 -14.93 -10.17
C ALA A 348 7.99 -13.93 -11.23
N GLU A 349 8.69 -14.40 -12.29
CA GLU A 349 9.06 -13.53 -13.41
C GLU A 349 7.83 -12.98 -14.16
N ILE A 350 6.84 -13.83 -14.40
CA ILE A 350 5.59 -13.41 -15.04
C ILE A 350 4.85 -12.40 -14.15
N ALA A 351 4.79 -12.63 -12.85
CA ALA A 351 4.17 -11.72 -11.90
C ALA A 351 4.88 -10.36 -11.86
N TRP A 352 6.22 -10.35 -11.84
CA TRP A 352 7.00 -9.12 -11.93
C TRP A 352 6.75 -8.36 -13.25
N ARG A 353 6.71 -9.04 -14.39
CA ARG A 353 6.36 -8.40 -15.68
C ARG A 353 4.93 -7.86 -15.69
N ALA A 354 4.00 -8.56 -15.05
CA ALA A 354 2.62 -8.10 -14.89
C ALA A 354 2.55 -6.83 -14.03
N SER A 355 3.27 -6.77 -12.91
CA SER A 355 3.31 -5.58 -12.04
C SER A 355 3.87 -4.34 -12.77
N ILE A 356 4.84 -4.52 -13.66
CA ILE A 356 5.35 -3.42 -14.50
C ILE A 356 4.26 -2.90 -15.45
N ASN A 357 3.53 -3.80 -16.12
CA ASN A 357 2.47 -3.41 -17.05
C ASN A 357 1.34 -2.69 -16.31
N GLU A 358 0.94 -3.17 -15.16
CA GLU A 358 -0.05 -2.54 -14.28
C GLU A 358 0.41 -1.15 -13.80
N ALA A 359 1.68 -1.02 -13.40
CA ALA A 359 2.25 0.27 -13.02
C ALA A 359 2.26 1.29 -14.17
N VAL A 360 2.53 0.84 -15.41
CA VAL A 360 2.44 1.69 -16.60
C VAL A 360 0.99 2.11 -16.87
N GLU A 361 0.05 1.17 -16.78
CA GLU A 361 -1.39 1.44 -16.92
C GLU A 361 -1.86 2.46 -15.89
N ASP A 362 -1.52 2.27 -14.61
CA ASP A 362 -1.88 3.16 -13.51
C ASP A 362 -1.47 4.62 -13.79
N VAL A 363 -0.23 4.83 -14.21
CA VAL A 363 0.26 6.19 -14.53
C VAL A 363 -0.48 6.78 -15.71
N GLN A 364 -0.71 6.01 -16.78
CA GLN A 364 -1.42 6.49 -17.97
C GLN A 364 -2.89 6.83 -17.65
N VAL A 365 -3.57 5.97 -16.90
CA VAL A 365 -4.95 6.21 -16.44
C VAL A 365 -5.02 7.43 -15.52
N ALA A 366 -4.11 7.52 -14.54
CA ALA A 366 -4.08 8.65 -13.60
C ALA A 366 -3.80 9.98 -14.32
N GLN A 367 -2.88 10.01 -15.28
CA GLN A 367 -2.58 11.19 -16.10
C GLN A 367 -3.78 11.61 -16.96
N SER A 368 -4.43 10.65 -17.59
CA SER A 368 -5.64 10.88 -18.41
C SER A 368 -6.77 11.44 -17.55
N ASN A 369 -7.01 10.83 -16.38
CA ASN A 369 -8.05 11.26 -15.44
C ASN A 369 -7.79 12.67 -14.91
N LEU A 370 -6.55 12.97 -14.48
CA LEU A 370 -6.18 14.29 -14.01
C LEU A 370 -6.43 15.38 -15.06
N THR A 371 -6.01 15.14 -16.31
CA THR A 371 -6.19 16.09 -17.40
C THR A 371 -7.65 16.40 -17.64
N ARG A 372 -8.49 15.36 -17.70
CA ARG A 372 -9.93 15.49 -17.92
C ARG A 372 -10.67 16.07 -16.71
N ALA A 373 -10.29 15.67 -15.48
CA ALA A 373 -10.89 16.22 -14.26
C ALA A 373 -10.61 17.72 -14.12
N ARG A 374 -9.39 18.17 -14.43
CA ARG A 374 -9.05 19.61 -14.45
C ARG A 374 -9.88 20.39 -15.47
N GLN A 375 -9.98 19.86 -16.68
CA GLN A 375 -10.79 20.49 -17.75
C GLN A 375 -12.26 20.55 -17.33
N ARG A 376 -12.83 19.46 -16.81
CA ARG A 376 -14.20 19.38 -16.30
C ARG A 376 -14.43 20.39 -15.16
N ALA A 377 -13.53 20.43 -14.19
CA ALA A 377 -13.63 21.37 -13.07
C ALA A 377 -13.61 22.84 -13.52
N GLN A 378 -12.79 23.17 -14.53
CA GLN A 378 -12.76 24.52 -15.09
C GLN A 378 -14.07 24.88 -15.79
N LEU A 379 -14.59 24.00 -16.65
CA LEU A 379 -15.84 24.23 -17.38
C LEU A 379 -17.04 24.37 -16.43
N LEU A 380 -17.13 23.49 -15.42
CA LEU A 380 -18.21 23.55 -14.44
C LEU A 380 -18.14 24.77 -13.53
N ARG A 381 -16.94 25.27 -13.20
CA ARG A 381 -16.80 26.55 -12.48
C ARG A 381 -17.27 27.74 -13.32
N THR A 382 -16.98 27.76 -14.62
CA THR A 382 -17.50 28.75 -15.53
C THR A 382 -19.03 28.69 -15.57
N ALA A 383 -19.59 27.48 -15.76
CA ALA A 383 -21.05 27.29 -15.77
C ALA A 383 -21.70 27.73 -14.44
N ALA A 384 -21.12 27.41 -13.29
CA ALA A 384 -21.62 27.84 -11.98
C ALA A 384 -21.58 29.35 -11.81
N SER A 385 -20.57 30.02 -12.36
CA SER A 385 -20.47 31.48 -12.39
C SER A 385 -21.59 32.12 -13.24
N ASP A 386 -21.79 31.59 -14.46
CA ASP A 386 -22.80 32.13 -15.39
C ASP A 386 -24.22 31.90 -14.88
N TYR A 387 -24.52 30.70 -14.35
CA TYR A 387 -25.77 30.43 -13.66
C TYR A 387 -25.98 31.30 -12.43
N GLY A 388 -24.91 31.60 -11.67
CA GLY A 388 -24.98 32.51 -10.54
C GLY A 388 -25.39 33.94 -10.96
N ARG A 389 -24.82 34.42 -12.07
CA ARG A 389 -25.24 35.73 -12.66
C ARG A 389 -26.69 35.70 -13.16
N ALA A 390 -27.07 34.62 -13.85
CA ALA A 390 -28.43 34.42 -14.32
C ALA A 390 -29.45 34.45 -13.17
N LEU A 391 -29.13 33.78 -12.04
CA LEU A 391 -29.99 33.77 -10.85
C LEU A 391 -30.18 35.19 -10.27
N THR A 392 -29.10 35.97 -10.16
CA THR A 392 -29.20 37.36 -9.66
C THR A 392 -30.14 38.18 -10.54
N LEU A 393 -30.00 38.11 -11.87
CA LEU A 393 -30.86 38.79 -12.81
C LEU A 393 -32.31 38.25 -12.76
N ALA A 394 -32.48 36.94 -12.63
CA ALA A 394 -33.82 36.34 -12.50
C ALA A 394 -34.55 36.82 -11.23
N GLN A 395 -33.85 36.93 -10.10
CA GLN A 395 -34.41 37.47 -8.85
C GLN A 395 -34.87 38.91 -9.00
N GLU A 396 -34.09 39.78 -9.63
CA GLU A 396 -34.46 41.15 -9.90
C GLU A 396 -35.67 41.25 -10.83
N ASN A 397 -35.66 40.48 -11.93
CA ASN A 397 -36.76 40.46 -12.88
C ASN A 397 -38.07 39.93 -12.27
N TYR A 398 -37.99 38.91 -11.42
CA TYR A 398 -39.15 38.37 -10.72
C TYR A 398 -39.75 39.39 -9.72
N ARG A 399 -38.91 40.09 -8.94
CA ARG A 399 -39.36 41.16 -8.05
C ARG A 399 -40.10 42.27 -8.78
N ASN A 400 -39.67 42.56 -10.02
CA ASN A 400 -40.27 43.59 -10.89
C ASN A 400 -41.44 43.05 -11.75
N GLY A 401 -41.81 41.76 -11.60
CA GLY A 401 -42.89 41.13 -12.37
C GLY A 401 -42.56 40.88 -13.84
N ALA A 402 -41.30 40.95 -14.25
CA ALA A 402 -40.84 40.77 -15.62
C ALA A 402 -40.71 39.29 -16.05
N ILE A 403 -40.57 38.34 -15.11
CA ILE A 403 -40.57 36.90 -15.35
C ILE A 403 -41.51 36.17 -14.40
N THR A 404 -41.87 34.94 -14.74
CA THR A 404 -42.70 34.09 -13.89
C THR A 404 -41.90 33.45 -12.75
N LEU A 405 -42.60 32.99 -11.69
CA LEU A 405 -41.96 32.21 -10.61
C LEU A 405 -41.31 30.94 -11.15
N LEU A 406 -41.93 30.26 -12.12
CA LEU A 406 -41.40 29.06 -12.72
C LEU A 406 -39.96 29.27 -13.29
N ASN A 407 -39.77 30.38 -14.03
CA ASN A 407 -38.46 30.73 -14.59
C ASN A 407 -37.42 31.02 -13.49
N LEU A 408 -37.81 31.66 -12.39
CA LEU A 408 -36.93 31.88 -11.25
C LEU A 408 -36.55 30.57 -10.57
N LEU A 409 -37.53 29.71 -10.28
CA LEU A 409 -37.28 28.42 -9.61
C LEU A 409 -36.44 27.47 -10.46
N GLU A 410 -36.64 27.49 -11.79
CA GLU A 410 -35.79 26.71 -12.72
C GLU A 410 -34.33 27.22 -12.72
N THR A 411 -34.15 28.54 -12.79
CA THR A 411 -32.81 29.15 -12.74
C THR A 411 -32.12 28.87 -11.41
N ASP A 412 -32.84 28.90 -10.29
CA ASP A 412 -32.31 28.58 -8.96
C ASP A 412 -31.89 27.12 -8.87
N ARG A 413 -32.70 26.15 -9.34
CA ARG A 413 -32.36 24.75 -9.40
C ARG A 413 -31.10 24.51 -10.20
N ASN A 414 -31.01 25.07 -11.41
CA ASN A 414 -29.85 24.94 -12.28
C ASN A 414 -28.59 25.56 -11.66
N THR A 415 -28.73 26.71 -10.99
CA THR A 415 -27.62 27.36 -10.28
C THR A 415 -27.10 26.51 -9.14
N ASN A 416 -27.98 25.96 -8.30
CA ASN A 416 -27.56 25.09 -7.19
C ASN A 416 -26.89 23.82 -7.70
N ALA A 417 -27.47 23.17 -8.71
CA ALA A 417 -26.89 21.96 -9.33
C ALA A 417 -25.50 22.24 -9.95
N ALA A 418 -25.36 23.41 -10.65
CA ALA A 418 -24.09 23.81 -11.24
C ALA A 418 -23.01 24.07 -10.18
N ARG A 419 -23.36 24.75 -9.06
CA ARG A 419 -22.43 25.03 -7.96
C ARG A 419 -21.96 23.73 -7.27
N ILE A 420 -22.87 22.81 -6.94
CA ILE A 420 -22.53 21.52 -6.35
C ILE A 420 -21.67 20.69 -7.32
N SER A 421 -22.01 20.69 -8.62
CA SER A 421 -21.21 19.99 -9.63
C SER A 421 -19.79 20.56 -9.78
N ALA A 422 -19.64 21.89 -9.69
CA ALA A 422 -18.34 22.56 -9.74
C ALA A 422 -17.49 22.23 -8.50
N ALA A 423 -18.10 22.17 -7.30
CA ALA A 423 -17.45 21.76 -6.08
C ALA A 423 -17.01 20.28 -6.13
N SER A 424 -17.88 19.38 -6.62
CA SER A 424 -17.54 17.95 -6.84
C SER A 424 -16.38 17.79 -7.82
N ALA A 425 -16.43 18.45 -8.97
CA ALA A 425 -15.36 18.36 -9.96
C ALA A 425 -14.03 18.94 -9.46
N THR A 426 -14.07 19.93 -8.57
CA THR A 426 -12.87 20.47 -7.90
C THR A 426 -12.25 19.41 -6.99
N ASN A 427 -13.06 18.69 -6.21
CA ASN A 427 -12.65 17.57 -5.38
C ASN A 427 -12.05 16.43 -6.22
N GLU A 428 -12.75 16.03 -7.30
CA GLU A 428 -12.28 15.00 -8.22
C GLU A 428 -10.90 15.35 -8.83
N ALA A 429 -10.70 16.60 -9.24
CA ALA A 429 -9.43 17.06 -9.79
C ALA A 429 -8.29 17.06 -8.75
N ALA A 430 -8.60 17.38 -7.49
CA ALA A 430 -7.64 17.32 -6.40
C ALA A 430 -7.23 15.86 -6.10
N GLN A 431 -8.18 14.95 -6.00
CA GLN A 431 -7.91 13.52 -5.78
C GLN A 431 -7.16 12.89 -6.96
N ALA A 432 -7.53 13.22 -8.21
CA ALA A 432 -6.84 12.72 -9.40
C ALA A 432 -5.36 13.13 -9.44
N TRP A 433 -5.03 14.31 -8.90
CA TRP A 433 -3.63 14.73 -8.79
C TRP A 433 -2.87 13.90 -7.74
N ALA A 434 -3.47 13.59 -6.58
CA ALA A 434 -2.88 12.69 -5.59
C ALA A 434 -2.66 11.29 -6.18
N THR A 435 -3.67 10.75 -6.87
CA THR A 435 -3.58 9.45 -7.55
C THR A 435 -2.41 9.39 -8.52
N LEU A 436 -2.19 10.47 -9.31
CA LEU A 436 -1.04 10.53 -10.22
C LEU A 436 0.30 10.51 -9.46
N LYS A 437 0.42 11.24 -8.34
CA LYS A 437 1.66 11.24 -7.53
C LYS A 437 1.93 9.86 -6.93
N ILE A 438 0.90 9.20 -6.44
CA ILE A 438 0.99 7.84 -5.89
C ILE A 438 1.34 6.82 -6.99
N ALA A 439 0.71 6.91 -8.16
CA ALA A 439 0.99 6.04 -9.29
C ALA A 439 2.46 6.13 -9.77
N THR A 440 3.13 7.28 -9.58
CA THR A 440 4.56 7.41 -9.85
C THR A 440 5.48 6.93 -8.72
N GLY A 441 4.91 6.45 -7.61
CA GLY A 441 5.66 6.00 -6.43
C GLY A 441 6.14 7.15 -5.52
N ALA A 442 5.64 8.37 -5.72
CA ALA A 442 6.06 9.51 -4.91
C ALA A 442 5.50 9.42 -3.47
N GLY A 443 6.36 9.65 -2.48
CA GLY A 443 5.98 9.62 -1.07
C GLY A 443 5.99 8.23 -0.42
N ALA A 444 6.49 7.21 -1.12
CA ALA A 444 6.57 5.84 -0.62
C ALA A 444 7.48 5.69 0.61
N ALA A 445 8.59 6.41 0.67
CA ALA A 445 9.59 6.28 1.73
C ALA A 445 9.58 7.49 2.70
N VAL A 446 10.02 7.27 3.94
CA VAL A 446 10.25 8.35 4.93
C VAL A 446 11.60 8.99 4.67
N THR A 447 11.65 10.34 4.69
CA THR A 447 12.90 11.09 4.73
C THR A 447 13.70 10.70 5.97
N GLY A 448 14.87 10.08 5.79
CA GLY A 448 15.78 9.73 6.89
C GLY A 448 16.00 8.25 7.17
N GLN A 449 15.32 7.33 6.51
CA GLN A 449 15.74 5.93 6.51
C GLN A 449 16.83 5.74 5.45
N PRO A 450 18.02 5.26 5.80
CA PRO A 450 19.02 4.94 4.80
C PRO A 450 18.47 3.82 3.91
N SER A 451 18.45 4.06 2.61
CA SER A 451 18.33 3.01 1.60
C SER A 451 19.60 2.16 1.68
N ASN A 452 19.57 1.09 2.45
CA ASN A 452 20.63 0.08 2.48
C ASN A 452 20.32 -1.01 1.48
#